data_f1dfc1480f34f6c6265f06d5a21d00a1
#
_entry.id   f1dfc1480f34f6c6265f06d5a21d00a1
#
_cell.length_a   1.000
_cell.length_b   1.000
_cell.length_c   1.000
_cell.angle_alpha   90.00
_cell.angle_beta   90.00
_cell.angle_gamma   90.00
#
_symmetry.space_group_name_H-M   'P 1'
#
loop_
_entity.id
_entity.type
_entity.pdbx_description
1 polymer ?
#
loop_
_entity_poly.entity_id
_entity_poly.type
_entity_poly.pdbx_seq_one_letter_code
_entity_poly.pdbx_strand_id
1 'polypeptide(L)'
;MKAILFDLDGTIINSEEGITKCVQYALKSFGIDEPDRKKLLCFIGPPLDPVFREKYGFDADKAWQAVVKYRERFDKTGIFECELYEGVADAIRQLKSEGYVIALASSKPETACRRILEHFSLTPYFDEIVGSTLDGSISTKQQVLEELGRRMEHMQITKEEMCLIGDT
;
A
#
# COMPACT_ATOMS: atom_id res chain seq x y z
N MET A 1 -21.93 -9.71 -8.57
CA MET A 1 -20.63 -9.44 -7.92
C MET A 1 -20.08 -10.76 -7.40
N LYS A 2 -18.86 -11.11 -7.77
CA LYS A 2 -18.18 -12.37 -7.37
C LYS A 2 -16.85 -12.11 -6.68
N ALA A 3 -16.20 -10.97 -6.97
CA ALA A 3 -14.92 -10.62 -6.38
C ALA A 3 -14.96 -9.23 -5.74
N ILE A 4 -14.27 -9.11 -4.61
CA ILE A 4 -14.10 -7.86 -3.87
C ILE A 4 -12.59 -7.59 -3.78
N LEU A 5 -12.21 -6.45 -4.34
CA LEU A 5 -10.83 -5.97 -4.39
C LEU A 5 -10.65 -4.90 -3.32
N PHE A 6 -9.70 -5.07 -2.44
CA PHE A 6 -9.39 -4.08 -1.41
C PHE A 6 -8.12 -3.32 -1.75
N ASP A 7 -8.11 -2.01 -1.50
CA ASP A 7 -6.87 -1.29 -1.28
C ASP A 7 -6.34 -1.58 0.13
N LEU A 8 -5.10 -1.20 0.41
CA LEU A 8 -4.46 -1.44 1.70
C LEU A 8 -4.47 -0.17 2.58
N ASP A 9 -3.67 0.83 2.18
CA ASP A 9 -3.52 2.08 2.94
C ASP A 9 -4.82 2.90 2.88
N GLY A 10 -5.33 3.35 4.02
CA GLY A 10 -6.60 4.10 4.09
C GLY A 10 -7.85 3.23 4.02
N THR A 11 -7.74 1.93 3.76
CA THR A 11 -8.87 1.01 3.60
C THR A 11 -8.82 -0.16 4.58
N ILE A 12 -7.77 -0.96 4.54
CA ILE A 12 -7.57 -2.06 5.50
C ILE A 12 -6.80 -1.58 6.71
N ILE A 13 -5.76 -0.74 6.50
CA ILE A 13 -4.90 -0.25 7.55
C ILE A 13 -4.83 1.28 7.59
N ASN A 14 -4.72 1.82 8.78
CA ASN A 14 -4.18 3.14 9.01
C ASN A 14 -2.66 3.04 9.14
N SER A 15 -1.94 3.50 8.12
CA SER A 15 -0.47 3.47 8.04
C SER A 15 0.17 4.82 8.33
N GLU A 16 -0.58 5.79 8.83
CA GLU A 16 -0.13 7.18 9.05
C GLU A 16 1.15 7.22 9.90
N GLU A 17 1.16 6.49 11.00
CA GLU A 17 2.29 6.53 11.94
C GLU A 17 3.58 6.06 11.29
N GLY A 18 3.56 4.89 10.67
CA GLY A 18 4.74 4.28 10.06
C GLY A 18 5.28 5.09 8.88
N ILE A 19 4.40 5.51 7.97
CA ILE A 19 4.79 6.29 6.80
C ILE A 19 5.38 7.64 7.21
N THR A 20 4.69 8.41 8.05
CA THR A 20 5.13 9.76 8.42
C THR A 20 6.43 9.73 9.21
N LYS A 21 6.64 8.78 10.11
CA LYS A 21 7.91 8.58 10.82
C LYS A 21 9.05 8.20 9.87
N CYS A 22 8.79 7.38 8.85
CA CYS A 22 9.80 7.03 7.86
C CYS A 22 10.16 8.23 6.97
N VAL A 23 9.21 9.08 6.63
CA VAL A 23 9.48 10.34 5.92
C VAL A 23 10.31 11.27 6.79
N GLN A 24 9.97 11.45 8.07
CA GLN A 24 10.78 12.24 9.02
C GLN A 24 12.22 11.72 9.09
N TYR A 25 12.40 10.40 9.18
CA TYR A 25 13.71 9.77 9.17
C TYR A 25 14.50 10.08 7.90
N ALA A 26 13.86 9.98 6.73
CA ALA A 26 14.48 10.32 5.46
C ALA A 26 14.86 11.80 5.40
N LEU A 27 13.94 12.71 5.72
CA LEU A 27 14.18 14.17 5.71
C LEU A 27 15.32 14.57 6.63
N LYS A 28 15.41 13.98 7.82
CA LYS A 28 16.48 14.26 8.78
C LYS A 28 17.87 13.95 8.23
N SER A 29 18.00 12.94 7.36
CA SER A 29 19.28 12.63 6.70
C SER A 29 19.75 13.73 5.73
N PHE A 30 18.85 14.63 5.32
CA PHE A 30 19.14 15.81 4.49
C PHE A 30 19.16 17.12 5.31
N GLY A 31 19.17 17.03 6.65
CA GLY A 31 19.16 18.19 7.52
C GLY A 31 17.82 18.92 7.62
N ILE A 32 16.73 18.29 7.16
CA ILE A 32 15.38 18.84 7.23
C ILE A 32 14.68 18.22 8.45
N ASP A 33 14.30 19.07 9.39
CA ASP A 33 13.50 18.67 10.56
C ASP A 33 12.05 19.10 10.35
N GLU A 34 11.16 18.14 10.21
CA GLU A 34 9.71 18.38 10.10
C GLU A 34 9.00 17.64 11.25
N PRO A 35 8.74 18.34 12.36
CA PRO A 35 8.10 17.74 13.53
C PRO A 35 6.59 17.50 13.36
N ASP A 36 5.95 18.26 12.46
CA ASP A 36 4.51 18.16 12.21
C ASP A 36 4.20 17.05 11.20
N ARG A 37 3.85 15.86 11.71
CA ARG A 37 3.49 14.71 10.88
C ARG A 37 2.26 14.94 10.01
N LYS A 38 1.35 15.87 10.36
CA LYS A 38 0.18 16.17 9.53
C LYS A 38 0.57 16.71 8.15
N LYS A 39 1.69 17.42 8.07
CA LYS A 39 2.21 17.89 6.78
C LYS A 39 2.75 16.77 5.91
N LEU A 40 2.94 15.58 6.47
CA LEU A 40 3.50 14.41 5.77
C LEU A 40 2.43 13.42 5.29
N LEU A 41 1.14 13.69 5.54
CA LEU A 41 0.03 12.83 5.13
C LEU A 41 -0.06 12.66 3.60
N CYS A 42 0.45 13.63 2.83
CA CYS A 42 0.53 13.55 1.37
C CYS A 42 1.43 12.43 0.84
N PHE A 43 2.23 11.78 1.71
CA PHE A 43 3.04 10.62 1.36
C PHE A 43 2.27 9.29 1.48
N ILE A 44 1.04 9.31 2.00
CA ILE A 44 0.21 8.11 2.12
C ILE A 44 -0.53 7.92 0.78
N GLY A 45 -0.32 6.76 0.16
CA GLY A 45 -0.96 6.40 -1.11
C GLY A 45 -0.10 6.62 -2.35
N PRO A 46 0.36 7.85 -2.67
CA PRO A 46 1.13 8.08 -3.89
C PRO A 46 2.57 7.53 -3.81
N PRO A 47 3.24 7.35 -4.96
CA PRO A 47 4.67 7.02 -5.01
C PRO A 47 5.51 8.11 -4.33
N LEU A 48 6.52 7.72 -3.55
CA LEU A 48 7.29 8.63 -2.70
C LEU A 48 8.15 9.63 -3.48
N ASP A 49 8.78 9.19 -4.59
CA ASP A 49 9.71 10.03 -5.37
C ASP A 49 9.06 11.33 -5.86
N PRO A 50 7.91 11.29 -6.57
CA PRO A 50 7.23 12.51 -7.00
C PRO A 50 6.89 13.45 -5.83
N VAL A 51 6.47 12.90 -4.69
CA VAL A 51 6.08 13.71 -3.52
C VAL A 51 7.30 14.41 -2.91
N PHE A 52 8.46 13.73 -2.81
CA PHE A 52 9.70 14.37 -2.35
C PHE A 52 10.14 15.51 -3.28
N ARG A 53 10.01 15.30 -4.60
CA ARG A 53 10.37 16.32 -5.58
C ARG A 53 9.45 17.54 -5.52
N GLU A 54 8.15 17.31 -5.49
CA GLU A 54 7.14 18.38 -5.47
C GLU A 54 7.18 19.18 -4.16
N LYS A 55 7.20 18.47 -3.03
CA LYS A 55 7.04 19.09 -1.72
C LYS A 55 8.33 19.73 -1.17
N TYR A 56 9.48 19.12 -1.47
CA TYR A 56 10.77 19.55 -0.94
C TYR A 56 11.74 20.06 -2.01
N GLY A 57 11.32 20.14 -3.27
CA GLY A 57 12.14 20.64 -4.37
C GLY A 57 13.37 19.75 -4.65
N PHE A 58 13.31 18.46 -4.32
CA PHE A 58 14.41 17.55 -4.58
C PHE A 58 14.54 17.28 -6.08
N ASP A 59 15.76 17.25 -6.60
CA ASP A 59 16.04 16.68 -7.90
C ASP A 59 15.84 15.17 -7.90
N ALA A 60 15.97 14.52 -9.05
CA ALA A 60 15.74 13.08 -9.20
C ALA A 60 16.67 12.26 -8.31
N ASP A 61 17.95 12.60 -8.24
CA ASP A 61 18.94 11.85 -7.47
C ASP A 61 18.68 11.97 -5.97
N LYS A 62 18.38 13.19 -5.50
CA LYS A 62 18.09 13.46 -4.09
C LYS A 62 16.77 12.80 -3.65
N ALA A 63 15.74 12.85 -4.51
CA ALA A 63 14.47 12.17 -4.24
C ALA A 63 14.66 10.66 -4.13
N TRP A 64 15.44 10.06 -5.03
CA TRP A 64 15.79 8.65 -4.95
C TRP A 64 16.53 8.29 -3.66
N GLN A 65 17.53 9.09 -3.26
CA GLN A 65 18.23 8.90 -1.99
C GLN A 65 17.27 8.99 -0.80
N ALA A 66 16.30 9.91 -0.83
CA ALA A 66 15.28 10.01 0.21
C ALA A 66 14.38 8.78 0.27
N VAL A 67 14.00 8.21 -0.88
CA VAL A 67 13.27 6.93 -0.95
C VAL A 67 14.10 5.79 -0.36
N VAL A 68 15.39 5.71 -0.65
CA VAL A 68 16.29 4.71 -0.06
C VAL A 68 16.33 4.86 1.47
N LYS A 69 16.49 6.08 1.98
CA LYS A 69 16.47 6.36 3.43
C LYS A 69 15.14 6.03 4.09
N TYR A 70 14.04 6.36 3.44
CA TYR A 70 12.71 5.94 3.88
C TYR A 70 12.62 4.42 4.05
N ARG A 71 13.05 3.67 3.02
CA ARG A 71 12.99 2.20 3.02
C ARG A 71 13.87 1.57 4.10
N GLU A 72 15.02 2.15 4.43
CA GLU A 72 15.89 1.66 5.53
C GLU A 72 15.14 1.53 6.86
N ARG A 73 14.27 2.48 7.19
CA ARG A 73 13.46 2.45 8.40
C ARG A 73 12.16 1.67 8.19
N PHE A 74 11.53 1.85 7.02
CA PHE A 74 10.24 1.23 6.72
C PHE A 74 10.33 -0.29 6.80
N ASP A 75 11.31 -0.90 6.15
CA ASP A 75 11.46 -2.35 6.09
C ASP A 75 11.74 -3.00 7.45
N LYS A 76 12.30 -2.26 8.40
CA LYS A 76 12.65 -2.77 9.74
C LYS A 76 11.56 -2.53 10.76
N THR A 77 10.94 -1.36 10.74
CA THR A 77 10.06 -0.89 11.82
C THR A 77 8.76 -0.31 11.27
N GLY A 78 8.86 0.65 10.36
CA GLY A 78 7.71 1.44 9.90
C GLY A 78 6.61 0.62 9.25
N ILE A 79 6.96 -0.50 8.63
CA ILE A 79 5.98 -1.42 8.01
C ILE A 79 4.96 -1.97 9.01
N PHE A 80 5.35 -2.10 10.29
CA PHE A 80 4.49 -2.62 11.36
C PHE A 80 3.92 -1.52 12.28
N GLU A 81 4.29 -0.26 12.06
CA GLU A 81 3.67 0.89 12.72
C GLU A 81 2.39 1.29 11.99
N CYS A 82 1.43 0.37 11.97
CA CYS A 82 0.11 0.55 11.37
C CYS A 82 -0.93 -0.25 12.17
N GLU A 83 -2.18 0.13 12.02
CA GLU A 83 -3.31 -0.49 12.72
C GLU A 83 -4.40 -0.86 11.73
N LEU A 84 -5.14 -1.95 11.99
CA LEU A 84 -6.34 -2.27 11.23
C LEU A 84 -7.43 -1.25 11.55
N TYR A 85 -8.19 -0.85 10.54
CA TYR A 85 -9.46 -0.17 10.80
C TYR A 85 -10.42 -1.10 11.53
N GLU A 86 -11.23 -0.52 12.41
CA GLU A 86 -12.21 -1.26 13.20
C GLU A 86 -13.17 -2.06 12.31
N GLY A 87 -13.37 -3.33 12.62
CA GLY A 87 -14.30 -4.21 11.92
C GLY A 87 -13.81 -4.75 10.56
N VAL A 88 -12.71 -4.22 9.98
CA VAL A 88 -12.27 -4.62 8.63
C VAL A 88 -11.87 -6.09 8.56
N ALA A 89 -11.18 -6.60 9.58
CA ALA A 89 -10.77 -8.00 9.61
C ALA A 89 -11.99 -8.95 9.65
N ASP A 90 -13.01 -8.60 10.42
CA ASP A 90 -14.22 -9.40 10.51
C ASP A 90 -15.04 -9.33 9.22
N ALA A 91 -15.10 -8.15 8.59
CA ALA A 91 -15.73 -8.00 7.28
C ALA A 91 -15.06 -8.88 6.22
N ILE A 92 -13.72 -8.88 6.15
CA ILE A 92 -12.96 -9.73 5.21
C ILE A 92 -13.24 -11.21 5.46
N ARG A 93 -13.23 -11.66 6.72
CA ARG A 93 -13.53 -13.05 7.09
C ARG A 93 -14.95 -13.45 6.71
N GLN A 94 -15.93 -12.57 6.99
CA GLN A 94 -17.33 -12.79 6.65
C GLN A 94 -17.50 -12.93 5.14
N LEU A 95 -17.01 -11.97 4.36
CA LEU A 95 -17.11 -12.00 2.89
C LEU A 95 -16.47 -13.25 2.31
N LYS A 96 -15.32 -13.68 2.86
CA LYS A 96 -14.69 -14.93 2.47
C LYS A 96 -15.57 -16.15 2.77
N SER A 97 -16.20 -16.19 3.93
CA SER A 97 -17.12 -17.27 4.32
C SER A 97 -18.40 -17.32 3.48
N GLU A 98 -18.82 -16.20 2.94
CA GLU A 98 -19.94 -16.07 2.00
C GLU A 98 -19.59 -16.49 0.56
N GLY A 99 -18.33 -16.88 0.32
CA GLY A 99 -17.86 -17.41 -0.96
C GLY A 99 -17.37 -16.37 -1.95
N TYR A 100 -17.15 -15.12 -1.53
CA TYR A 100 -16.55 -14.12 -2.40
C TYR A 100 -15.06 -14.42 -2.62
N VAL A 101 -14.59 -14.14 -3.83
CA VAL A 101 -13.16 -14.03 -4.12
C VAL A 101 -12.67 -12.69 -3.55
N ILE A 102 -11.63 -12.73 -2.73
CA ILE A 102 -11.06 -11.55 -2.08
C ILE A 102 -9.66 -11.32 -2.62
N ALA A 103 -9.39 -10.12 -3.10
CA ALA A 103 -8.07 -9.77 -3.60
C ALA A 103 -7.60 -8.42 -3.06
N LEU A 104 -6.28 -8.24 -2.97
CA LEU A 104 -5.65 -6.96 -2.67
C LEU A 104 -5.11 -6.34 -3.95
N ALA A 105 -5.37 -5.04 -4.14
CA ALA A 105 -4.79 -4.21 -5.18
C ALA A 105 -4.25 -2.93 -4.56
N SER A 106 -2.94 -2.79 -4.39
CA SER A 106 -2.35 -1.63 -3.72
C SER A 106 -1.19 -1.01 -4.52
N SER A 107 -1.04 0.30 -4.46
CA SER A 107 0.15 1.00 -4.99
C SER A 107 1.41 0.77 -4.15
N LYS A 108 1.26 0.21 -2.94
CA LYS A 108 2.38 -0.23 -2.09
C LYS A 108 3.08 -1.45 -2.72
N PRO A 109 4.42 -1.62 -2.54
CA PRO A 109 5.11 -2.80 -3.02
C PRO A 109 4.48 -4.11 -2.53
N GLU A 110 4.29 -5.08 -3.44
CA GLU A 110 3.61 -6.35 -3.14
C GLU A 110 4.26 -7.09 -1.96
N THR A 111 5.60 -7.05 -1.87
CA THR A 111 6.33 -7.66 -0.75
C THR A 111 5.95 -7.04 0.60
N ALA A 112 5.73 -5.73 0.64
CA ALA A 112 5.28 -5.04 1.84
C ALA A 112 3.81 -5.38 2.15
N CYS A 113 2.94 -5.44 1.14
CA CYS A 113 1.55 -5.85 1.31
C CYS A 113 1.44 -7.23 1.96
N ARG A 114 2.19 -8.21 1.46
CA ARG A 114 2.20 -9.58 2.00
C ARG A 114 2.65 -9.62 3.45
N ARG A 115 3.73 -8.92 3.81
CA ARG A 115 4.24 -8.84 5.19
C ARG A 115 3.24 -8.21 6.15
N ILE A 116 2.52 -7.18 5.72
CA ILE A 116 1.48 -6.52 6.53
C ILE A 116 0.29 -7.46 6.74
N LEU A 117 -0.21 -8.10 5.68
CA LEU A 117 -1.32 -9.05 5.80
C LEU A 117 -0.95 -10.26 6.66
N GLU A 118 0.28 -10.74 6.58
CA GLU A 118 0.81 -11.80 7.44
C GLU A 118 0.86 -11.36 8.91
N HIS A 119 1.34 -10.15 9.18
CA HIS A 119 1.38 -9.57 10.53
C HIS A 119 0.01 -9.54 11.20
N PHE A 120 -1.04 -9.23 10.45
CA PHE A 120 -2.42 -9.24 10.94
C PHE A 120 -3.15 -10.58 10.76
N SER A 121 -2.46 -11.65 10.32
CA SER A 121 -3.04 -12.96 10.07
C SER A 121 -4.21 -12.94 9.07
N LEU A 122 -4.14 -12.04 8.08
CA LEU A 122 -5.17 -11.87 7.06
C LEU A 122 -4.83 -12.58 5.74
N THR A 123 -3.58 -12.95 5.50
CA THR A 123 -3.12 -13.60 4.24
C THR A 123 -4.01 -14.76 3.78
N PRO A 124 -4.50 -15.67 4.67
CA PRO A 124 -5.31 -16.81 4.23
C PRO A 124 -6.67 -16.45 3.63
N TYR A 125 -7.13 -15.24 3.82
CA TYR A 125 -8.43 -14.76 3.31
C TYR A 125 -8.34 -14.14 1.92
N PHE A 126 -7.14 -13.88 1.41
CA PHE A 126 -6.92 -13.30 0.09
C PHE A 126 -6.57 -14.38 -0.93
N ASP A 127 -7.33 -14.42 -2.03
CA ASP A 127 -7.06 -15.31 -3.16
C ASP A 127 -5.91 -14.79 -4.01
N GLU A 128 -5.80 -13.46 -4.15
CA GLU A 128 -4.70 -12.78 -4.84
C GLU A 128 -4.26 -11.53 -4.08
N ILE A 129 -2.96 -11.25 -4.13
CA ILE A 129 -2.34 -10.06 -3.55
C ILE A 129 -1.44 -9.46 -4.61
N VAL A 130 -1.81 -8.28 -5.12
CA VAL A 130 -1.02 -7.55 -6.12
C VAL A 130 -0.68 -6.16 -5.60
N GLY A 131 0.58 -5.81 -5.70
CA GLY A 131 1.12 -4.51 -5.38
C GLY A 131 2.05 -4.01 -6.48
N SER A 132 2.63 -2.83 -6.27
CA SER A 132 3.69 -2.34 -7.16
C SER A 132 4.94 -3.21 -7.07
N THR A 133 5.80 -3.13 -8.09
CA THR A 133 7.09 -3.81 -8.12
C THR A 133 8.21 -2.87 -7.67
N LEU A 134 9.28 -3.43 -7.09
CA LEU A 134 10.43 -2.63 -6.65
C LEU A 134 11.25 -2.09 -7.80
N ASP A 135 11.20 -2.74 -8.97
CA ASP A 135 11.88 -2.34 -10.20
C ASP A 135 11.11 -1.27 -11.01
N GLY A 136 9.88 -0.95 -10.56
CA GLY A 136 9.02 0.05 -11.20
C GLY A 136 8.28 -0.43 -12.44
N SER A 137 8.34 -1.71 -12.80
CA SER A 137 7.60 -2.27 -13.94
C SER A 137 6.09 -2.20 -13.74
N ILE A 138 5.62 -2.27 -12.49
CA ILE A 138 4.25 -1.98 -12.06
C ILE A 138 4.35 -0.89 -10.98
N SER A 139 3.89 0.33 -11.30
CA SER A 139 4.05 1.50 -10.43
C SER A 139 2.77 2.32 -10.24
N THR A 140 1.77 2.11 -11.10
CA THR A 140 0.48 2.82 -11.01
C THR A 140 -0.64 1.89 -10.57
N LYS A 141 -1.69 2.47 -9.97
CA LYS A 141 -2.89 1.72 -9.57
C LYS A 141 -3.53 0.98 -10.75
N GLN A 142 -3.54 1.63 -11.92
CA GLN A 142 -4.07 1.02 -13.14
C GLN A 142 -3.28 -0.25 -13.52
N GLN A 143 -1.94 -0.18 -13.54
CA GLN A 143 -1.10 -1.34 -13.83
C GLN A 143 -1.28 -2.47 -12.81
N VAL A 144 -1.45 -2.12 -11.51
CA VAL A 144 -1.77 -3.11 -10.47
C VAL A 144 -3.09 -3.82 -10.76
N LEU A 145 -4.13 -3.08 -11.14
CA LEU A 145 -5.43 -3.67 -11.48
C LEU A 145 -5.39 -4.51 -12.76
N GLU A 146 -4.61 -4.11 -13.76
CA GLU A 146 -4.39 -4.90 -14.99
C GLU A 146 -3.68 -6.22 -14.67
N GLU A 147 -2.63 -6.17 -13.86
CA GLU A 147 -1.91 -7.37 -13.41
C GLU A 147 -2.79 -8.28 -12.54
N LEU A 148 -3.60 -7.71 -11.66
CA LEU A 148 -4.56 -8.47 -10.87
C LEU A 148 -5.56 -9.19 -11.78
N GLY A 149 -6.12 -8.49 -12.78
CA GLY A 149 -7.03 -9.09 -13.76
C GLY A 149 -6.39 -10.27 -14.48
N ARG A 150 -5.13 -10.12 -14.93
CA ARG A 150 -4.35 -11.19 -15.56
C ARG A 150 -4.18 -12.40 -14.64
N ARG A 151 -3.83 -12.18 -13.36
CA ARG A 151 -3.66 -13.29 -12.39
C ARG A 151 -4.98 -14.01 -12.10
N MET A 152 -6.10 -13.30 -12.16
CA MET A 152 -7.45 -13.84 -11.87
C MET A 152 -8.17 -14.41 -13.10
N GLU A 153 -7.58 -14.37 -14.31
CA GLU A 153 -8.20 -14.91 -15.54
C GLU A 153 -8.72 -16.34 -15.39
N HIS A 154 -7.98 -17.19 -14.67
CA HIS A 154 -8.36 -18.58 -14.43
C HIS A 154 -9.62 -18.73 -13.57
N MET A 155 -10.03 -17.70 -12.84
CA MET A 155 -11.23 -17.69 -12.00
C MET A 155 -12.51 -17.38 -12.81
N GLN A 156 -12.38 -17.01 -14.08
CA GLN A 156 -13.48 -16.68 -14.97
C GLN A 156 -14.42 -15.59 -14.41
N ILE A 157 -13.83 -14.58 -13.74
CA ILE A 157 -14.55 -13.43 -13.18
C ILE A 157 -14.36 -12.24 -14.12
N THR A 158 -15.47 -11.66 -14.58
CA THR A 158 -15.43 -10.48 -15.45
C THR A 158 -15.28 -9.20 -14.63
N LYS A 159 -14.86 -8.10 -15.27
CA LYS A 159 -14.70 -6.80 -14.59
C LYS A 159 -16.01 -6.30 -13.97
N GLU A 160 -17.14 -6.59 -14.61
CA GLU A 160 -18.48 -6.21 -14.12
C GLU A 160 -18.89 -6.98 -12.86
N GLU A 161 -18.22 -8.09 -12.59
CA GLU A 161 -18.44 -8.91 -11.40
C GLU A 161 -17.49 -8.56 -10.24
N MET A 162 -16.59 -7.58 -10.45
CA MET A 162 -15.64 -7.10 -9.45
C MET A 162 -16.10 -5.79 -8.81
N CYS A 163 -15.84 -5.62 -7.52
CA CYS A 163 -16.02 -4.37 -6.79
C CYS A 163 -14.70 -3.98 -6.15
N LEU A 164 -14.24 -2.74 -6.39
CA LEU A 164 -13.07 -2.19 -5.73
C LEU A 164 -13.51 -1.35 -4.53
N ILE A 165 -12.94 -1.63 -3.37
CA ILE A 165 -13.10 -0.88 -2.13
C ILE A 165 -11.79 -0.18 -1.85
N GLY A 166 -11.81 1.13 -1.78
CA GLY A 166 -10.65 1.99 -1.52
C GLY A 166 -11.08 3.39 -1.13
N ASP A 167 -10.13 4.18 -0.62
CA ASP A 167 -10.34 5.57 -0.20
C ASP A 167 -10.02 6.58 -1.34
N THR A 168 -9.43 6.10 -2.44
CA THR A 168 -9.05 6.91 -3.61
C THR A 168 -9.40 6.21 -4.93
#